data_8f07863636d7ad20f1f5a3bc212feff6
#
_entry.id   8f07863636d7ad20f1f5a3bc212feff6
#
_cell.length_a   1.000
_cell.length_b   1.000
_cell.length_c   1.000
_cell.angle_alpha   90.00
_cell.angle_beta   90.00
_cell.angle_gamma   90.00
#
_symmetry.space_group_name_H-M   'P 1'
#
loop_
_entity.id
_entity.type
_entity.pdbx_description
1 polymer ?
#
loop_
_entity_poly.entity_id
_entity_poly.type
_entity_poly.pdbx_seq_one_letter_code
_entity_poly.pdbx_strand_id
1 'polypeptide(L)'
;MPVGIARTEPGYNGRAEVREVEALYTAAIASAERFIYMESQYFASVAVAEALKARLAEPDGPEVVVVNSARTSSWLENTVMLGARARLVKELREADRHGRFRFYIARTESAKTGSVGITIHAKVMVVDDRLLRIGSANLNNRSMGLDTECDLALEAPHGRVEGREARLAIAGVRDDLIAEHLGVAPESVTAELRRSGSLIRTVEALRRPGGRTLDLLEDADPGLLAAAVADSKLFDPERPVGAADIVWRVLPSRIPRRHHWLALGIILAVVGGVWGLWNHTPLRDWATLDAVLGAFERLRESAFGPLWLILLYVAGGFVLFPVLLLIAATAIALGPWMGFPTALAGVLASAAALFWVGRLTGRRPIERY
;
A
#
# COMPACT_ATOMS: atom_id res chain seq x y z
N MET A 1 10.20 -30.48 2.48
CA MET A 1 9.08 -29.90 1.71
C MET A 1 9.64 -29.01 0.62
N PRO A 2 9.25 -29.15 -0.64
CA PRO A 2 9.72 -28.27 -1.72
C PRO A 2 9.21 -26.84 -1.50
N VAL A 3 10.04 -25.86 -1.86
CA VAL A 3 9.72 -24.44 -1.83
C VAL A 3 9.70 -23.94 -3.25
N GLY A 4 8.57 -23.41 -3.69
CA GLY A 4 8.46 -22.66 -4.93
C GLY A 4 8.88 -21.21 -4.70
N ILE A 5 9.51 -20.62 -5.72
CA ILE A 5 9.84 -19.18 -5.76
C ILE A 5 9.05 -18.56 -6.90
N ALA A 6 8.36 -17.47 -6.64
CA ALA A 6 7.63 -16.69 -7.62
C ALA A 6 8.13 -15.24 -7.60
N ARG A 7 8.32 -14.64 -8.79
CA ARG A 7 8.89 -13.29 -8.92
C ARG A 7 7.93 -12.39 -9.71
N THR A 8 8.04 -11.11 -9.44
CA THR A 8 7.57 -10.04 -10.32
C THR A 8 8.77 -9.23 -10.77
N GLU A 9 8.92 -9.05 -12.08
CA GLU A 9 9.89 -8.12 -12.67
C GLU A 9 9.21 -7.39 -13.83
N PRO A 10 9.26 -6.06 -13.90
CA PRO A 10 8.69 -5.32 -15.01
C PRO A 10 9.47 -5.54 -16.30
N GLY A 11 8.79 -5.51 -17.43
CA GLY A 11 9.45 -5.47 -18.75
C GLY A 11 10.14 -4.12 -18.93
N TYR A 12 11.48 -4.10 -18.85
CA TYR A 12 12.27 -2.89 -18.95
C TYR A 12 13.65 -3.17 -19.58
N ASN A 13 14.15 -2.25 -20.41
CA ASN A 13 15.45 -2.34 -21.09
C ASN A 13 15.67 -3.67 -21.84
N GLY A 14 14.67 -4.16 -22.55
CA GLY A 14 14.72 -5.40 -23.33
C GLY A 14 14.62 -6.69 -22.52
N ARG A 15 14.42 -6.62 -21.20
CA ARG A 15 14.07 -7.77 -20.36
C ARG A 15 12.59 -8.10 -20.51
N ALA A 16 12.27 -9.39 -20.55
CA ALA A 16 10.89 -9.85 -20.55
C ALA A 16 10.23 -9.59 -19.20
N GLU A 17 8.94 -9.25 -19.23
CA GLU A 17 8.10 -9.15 -18.04
C GLU A 17 7.96 -10.52 -17.36
N VAL A 18 8.06 -10.56 -16.02
CA VAL A 18 7.85 -11.74 -15.20
C VAL A 18 6.67 -11.46 -14.25
N ARG A 19 5.63 -12.30 -14.30
CA ARG A 19 4.41 -12.19 -13.49
C ARG A 19 4.10 -13.48 -12.73
N GLU A 20 5.13 -14.13 -12.21
CA GLU A 20 4.99 -15.39 -11.47
C GLU A 20 4.19 -15.21 -10.18
N VAL A 21 4.30 -14.04 -9.51
CA VAL A 21 3.54 -13.73 -8.29
C VAL A 21 2.05 -13.65 -8.57
N GLU A 22 1.62 -12.96 -9.63
CA GLU A 22 0.22 -12.89 -10.02
C GLU A 22 -0.33 -14.28 -10.38
N ALA A 23 0.45 -15.07 -11.15
CA ALA A 23 0.08 -16.43 -11.49
C ALA A 23 -0.04 -17.32 -10.24
N LEU A 24 0.87 -17.17 -9.25
CA LEU A 24 0.79 -17.90 -7.98
C LEU A 24 -0.47 -17.54 -7.20
N TYR A 25 -0.81 -16.25 -7.07
CA TYR A 25 -2.03 -15.83 -6.38
C TYR A 25 -3.28 -16.37 -7.05
N THR A 26 -3.41 -16.21 -8.37
CA THR A 26 -4.60 -16.65 -9.10
C THR A 26 -4.75 -18.17 -9.10
N ALA A 27 -3.66 -18.93 -9.26
CA ALA A 27 -3.66 -20.38 -9.18
C ALA A 27 -4.02 -20.88 -7.76
N ALA A 28 -3.46 -20.28 -6.72
CA ALA A 28 -3.75 -20.63 -5.34
C ALA A 28 -5.23 -20.37 -5.00
N ILE A 29 -5.79 -19.23 -5.40
CA ILE A 29 -7.21 -18.90 -5.22
C ILE A 29 -8.10 -19.90 -5.98
N ALA A 30 -7.75 -20.22 -7.23
CA ALA A 30 -8.49 -21.18 -8.02
C ALA A 30 -8.48 -22.60 -7.41
N SER A 31 -7.42 -22.97 -6.69
CA SER A 31 -7.25 -24.30 -6.06
C SER A 31 -7.91 -24.44 -4.70
N ALA A 32 -8.47 -23.37 -4.14
CA ALA A 32 -9.08 -23.37 -2.81
C ALA A 32 -10.39 -24.17 -2.79
N GLU A 33 -10.54 -25.03 -1.79
CA GLU A 33 -11.74 -25.87 -1.61
C GLU A 33 -12.57 -25.43 -0.40
N ARG A 34 -11.93 -25.02 0.69
CA ARG A 34 -12.59 -24.75 1.98
C ARG A 34 -12.48 -23.31 2.41
N PHE A 35 -11.26 -22.77 2.46
CA PHE A 35 -11.02 -21.40 2.89
C PHE A 35 -9.71 -20.82 2.36
N ILE A 36 -9.71 -19.49 2.25
CA ILE A 36 -8.55 -18.66 1.98
C ILE A 36 -8.39 -17.66 3.12
N TYR A 37 -7.21 -17.62 3.74
CA TYR A 37 -6.81 -16.61 4.70
C TYR A 37 -5.73 -15.72 4.10
N MET A 38 -5.89 -14.40 4.17
CA MET A 38 -4.93 -13.44 3.62
C MET A 38 -4.62 -12.32 4.60
N GLU A 39 -3.35 -11.95 4.69
CA GLU A 39 -2.91 -10.69 5.31
C GLU A 39 -2.11 -9.86 4.32
N SER A 40 -2.43 -8.58 4.22
CA SER A 40 -1.66 -7.64 3.38
C SER A 40 -1.85 -6.20 3.87
N GLN A 41 -0.85 -5.38 3.64
CA GLN A 41 -0.91 -3.94 3.89
C GLN A 41 -1.94 -3.24 3.01
N TYR A 42 -2.05 -3.64 1.73
CA TYR A 42 -2.97 -3.11 0.74
C TYR A 42 -3.95 -4.17 0.26
N PHE A 43 -5.06 -3.71 -0.31
CA PHE A 43 -5.99 -4.55 -1.04
C PHE A 43 -6.52 -3.75 -2.24
N ALA A 44 -5.77 -3.76 -3.34
CA ALA A 44 -6.01 -2.96 -4.53
C ALA A 44 -5.75 -3.73 -5.84
N SER A 45 -5.32 -5.01 -5.77
CA SER A 45 -5.08 -5.83 -6.95
C SER A 45 -6.39 -6.23 -7.63
N VAL A 46 -6.57 -5.79 -8.87
CA VAL A 46 -7.73 -6.14 -9.69
C VAL A 46 -7.72 -7.63 -10.04
N ALA A 47 -6.55 -8.18 -10.42
CA ALA A 47 -6.43 -9.60 -10.79
C ALA A 47 -6.83 -10.53 -9.64
N VAL A 48 -6.36 -10.23 -8.41
CA VAL A 48 -6.71 -11.01 -7.22
C VAL A 48 -8.20 -10.87 -6.88
N ALA A 49 -8.75 -9.65 -6.96
CA ALA A 49 -10.17 -9.41 -6.70
C ALA A 49 -11.07 -10.17 -7.70
N GLU A 50 -10.74 -10.17 -8.98
CA GLU A 50 -11.50 -10.91 -10.00
C GLU A 50 -11.43 -12.44 -9.76
N ALA A 51 -10.26 -12.97 -9.37
CA ALA A 51 -10.14 -14.38 -9.02
C ALA A 51 -11.01 -14.73 -7.78
N LEU A 52 -11.02 -13.90 -6.75
CA LEU A 52 -11.86 -14.08 -5.57
C LEU A 52 -13.35 -13.96 -5.90
N LYS A 53 -13.76 -13.01 -6.75
CA LYS A 53 -15.15 -12.85 -7.20
C LYS A 53 -15.67 -14.11 -7.88
N ALA A 54 -14.87 -14.70 -8.77
CA ALA A 54 -15.23 -15.93 -9.43
C ALA A 54 -15.52 -17.06 -8.43
N ARG A 55 -14.66 -17.23 -7.42
CA ARG A 55 -14.82 -18.27 -6.38
C ARG A 55 -16.01 -18.00 -5.43
N LEU A 56 -16.25 -16.73 -5.06
CA LEU A 56 -17.37 -16.36 -4.20
C LEU A 56 -18.74 -16.52 -4.88
N ALA A 57 -18.79 -16.45 -6.21
CA ALA A 57 -20.02 -16.65 -6.97
C ALA A 57 -20.42 -18.14 -7.10
N GLU A 58 -19.48 -19.08 -6.85
CA GLU A 58 -19.73 -20.51 -6.93
C GLU A 58 -20.60 -20.99 -5.77
N PRO A 59 -21.53 -21.95 -5.97
CA PRO A 59 -22.35 -22.51 -4.89
C PRO A 59 -21.51 -23.12 -3.76
N ASP A 60 -20.45 -23.86 -4.10
CA ASP A 60 -19.58 -24.59 -3.18
C ASP A 60 -18.17 -23.98 -3.09
N GLY A 61 -18.02 -22.67 -3.32
CA GLY A 61 -16.73 -21.99 -3.23
C GLY A 61 -16.22 -21.83 -1.79
N PRO A 62 -14.95 -21.43 -1.62
CA PRO A 62 -14.31 -21.33 -0.30
C PRO A 62 -14.80 -20.13 0.51
N GLU A 63 -14.61 -20.18 1.83
CA GLU A 63 -14.65 -19.01 2.68
C GLU A 63 -13.40 -18.15 2.43
N VAL A 64 -13.54 -16.84 2.42
CA VAL A 64 -12.45 -15.88 2.22
C VAL A 64 -12.39 -14.91 3.39
N VAL A 65 -11.27 -14.93 4.11
CA VAL A 65 -10.99 -14.04 5.23
C VAL A 65 -9.75 -13.20 4.89
N VAL A 66 -9.92 -11.89 4.86
CA VAL A 66 -8.84 -10.93 4.60
C VAL A 66 -8.65 -10.05 5.83
N VAL A 67 -7.41 -9.94 6.30
CA VAL A 67 -6.99 -9.01 7.36
C VAL A 67 -6.10 -7.94 6.77
N ASN A 68 -6.42 -6.67 7.05
CA ASN A 68 -5.77 -5.54 6.43
C ASN A 68 -5.52 -4.40 7.43
N SER A 69 -4.65 -3.47 7.05
CA SER A 69 -4.36 -2.28 7.85
C SER A 69 -5.54 -1.29 7.85
N ALA A 70 -5.74 -0.62 8.99
CA ALA A 70 -6.72 0.46 9.08
C ALA A 70 -6.32 1.65 8.19
N ARG A 71 -5.02 1.98 8.17
CA ARG A 71 -4.43 3.09 7.42
C ARG A 71 -3.07 2.69 6.85
N THR A 72 -2.63 3.42 5.83
CA THR A 72 -1.26 3.36 5.29
C THR A 72 -0.41 4.50 5.87
N SER A 73 0.88 4.54 5.51
CA SER A 73 1.86 5.45 6.13
C SER A 73 1.73 6.91 5.69
N SER A 74 1.16 7.20 4.51
CA SER A 74 1.06 8.57 3.98
C SER A 74 -0.37 8.96 3.61
N TRP A 75 -0.67 10.26 3.64
CA TRP A 75 -1.99 10.79 3.28
C TRP A 75 -2.38 10.45 1.82
N LEU A 76 -1.46 10.64 0.87
CA LEU A 76 -1.72 10.38 -0.54
C LEU A 76 -1.96 8.89 -0.80
N GLU A 77 -1.11 8.05 -0.23
CA GLU A 77 -1.22 6.61 -0.30
C GLU A 77 -2.53 6.11 0.33
N ASN A 78 -2.91 6.67 1.49
CA ASN A 78 -4.21 6.41 2.10
C ASN A 78 -5.35 6.70 1.12
N THR A 79 -5.37 7.90 0.53
CA THR A 79 -6.46 8.32 -0.36
C THR A 79 -6.63 7.34 -1.54
N VAL A 80 -5.52 6.94 -2.15
CA VAL A 80 -5.52 6.04 -3.31
C VAL A 80 -5.85 4.61 -2.94
N MET A 81 -5.10 4.03 -1.98
CA MET A 81 -5.21 2.62 -1.64
C MET A 81 -6.51 2.29 -0.89
N LEU A 82 -6.98 3.20 -0.01
CA LEU A 82 -8.27 3.00 0.65
C LEU A 82 -9.45 3.17 -0.31
N GLY A 83 -9.36 4.06 -1.30
CA GLY A 83 -10.35 4.19 -2.36
C GLY A 83 -10.46 2.93 -3.22
N ALA A 84 -9.32 2.39 -3.68
CA ALA A 84 -9.28 1.14 -4.42
C ALA A 84 -9.82 -0.04 -3.58
N ARG A 85 -9.40 -0.13 -2.30
CA ARG A 85 -9.89 -1.14 -1.37
C ARG A 85 -11.40 -1.09 -1.20
N ALA A 86 -11.97 0.09 -0.93
CA ALA A 86 -13.40 0.24 -0.71
C ALA A 86 -14.21 -0.24 -1.93
N ARG A 87 -13.77 0.11 -3.14
CA ARG A 87 -14.38 -0.33 -4.38
C ARG A 87 -14.31 -1.87 -4.53
N LEU A 88 -13.12 -2.46 -4.41
CA LEU A 88 -12.96 -3.91 -4.60
C LEU A 88 -13.67 -4.72 -3.53
N VAL A 89 -13.67 -4.28 -2.26
CA VAL A 89 -14.41 -4.95 -1.18
C VAL A 89 -15.91 -4.90 -1.43
N LYS A 90 -16.45 -3.78 -1.92
CA LYS A 90 -17.85 -3.67 -2.33
C LYS A 90 -18.18 -4.66 -3.45
N GLU A 91 -17.37 -4.71 -4.50
CA GLU A 91 -17.55 -5.66 -5.61
C GLU A 91 -17.52 -7.13 -5.14
N LEU A 92 -16.63 -7.47 -4.20
CA LEU A 92 -16.55 -8.81 -3.61
C LEU A 92 -17.79 -9.15 -2.77
N ARG A 93 -18.31 -8.19 -1.99
CA ARG A 93 -19.55 -8.37 -1.22
C ARG A 93 -20.76 -8.57 -2.13
N GLU A 94 -20.83 -7.83 -3.25
CA GLU A 94 -21.89 -7.98 -4.25
C GLU A 94 -21.83 -9.35 -4.95
N ALA A 95 -20.62 -9.90 -5.15
CA ALA A 95 -20.42 -11.23 -5.72
C ALA A 95 -20.69 -12.37 -4.72
N ASP A 96 -20.53 -12.10 -3.42
CA ASP A 96 -20.70 -13.08 -2.33
C ASP A 96 -22.18 -13.35 -2.05
N ARG A 97 -22.77 -14.25 -2.82
CA ARG A 97 -24.19 -14.68 -2.67
C ARG A 97 -24.42 -15.63 -1.49
N HIS A 98 -23.35 -16.13 -0.89
CA HIS A 98 -23.41 -17.22 0.10
C HIS A 98 -22.86 -16.83 1.48
N GLY A 99 -22.47 -15.57 1.69
CA GLY A 99 -21.99 -15.04 2.96
C GLY A 99 -20.60 -15.56 3.37
N ARG A 100 -19.75 -15.87 2.40
CA ARG A 100 -18.43 -16.49 2.57
C ARG A 100 -17.25 -15.52 2.52
N PHE A 101 -17.48 -14.23 2.44
CA PHE A 101 -16.45 -13.20 2.42
C PHE A 101 -16.47 -12.36 3.69
N ARG A 102 -15.30 -12.21 4.34
CA ARG A 102 -15.11 -11.28 5.44
C ARG A 102 -13.82 -10.49 5.25
N PHE A 103 -13.93 -9.19 5.42
CA PHE A 103 -12.80 -8.28 5.39
C PHE A 103 -12.65 -7.57 6.72
N TYR A 104 -11.55 -7.82 7.41
CA TYR A 104 -11.30 -7.33 8.74
C TYR A 104 -10.19 -6.28 8.76
N ILE A 105 -10.33 -5.34 9.70
CA ILE A 105 -9.32 -4.38 10.08
C ILE A 105 -8.81 -4.76 11.47
N ALA A 106 -7.50 -4.97 11.58
CA ALA A 106 -6.88 -5.28 12.86
C ALA A 106 -6.82 -4.04 13.75
N ARG A 107 -7.28 -4.17 15.01
CA ARG A 107 -7.32 -3.10 15.99
C ARG A 107 -6.85 -3.56 17.36
N THR A 108 -6.46 -2.58 18.18
CA THR A 108 -6.19 -2.78 19.59
C THR A 108 -6.73 -1.61 20.40
N GLU A 109 -7.01 -1.82 21.66
CA GLU A 109 -7.34 -0.73 22.57
C GLU A 109 -6.08 -0.11 23.17
N SER A 110 -6.07 1.20 23.22
CA SER A 110 -5.08 2.00 23.93
C SER A 110 -5.76 2.73 25.10
N ALA A 111 -5.19 2.65 26.28
CA ALA A 111 -5.71 3.35 27.46
C ALA A 111 -5.79 4.88 27.27
N LYS A 112 -5.03 5.44 26.31
CA LYS A 112 -4.96 6.88 26.07
C LYS A 112 -5.86 7.37 24.93
N THR A 113 -6.07 6.55 23.90
CA THR A 113 -6.70 6.98 22.63
C THR A 113 -7.90 6.13 22.24
N GLY A 114 -8.29 5.14 23.06
CA GLY A 114 -9.36 4.21 22.69
C GLY A 114 -8.91 3.22 21.62
N SER A 115 -9.80 2.86 20.68
CA SER A 115 -9.51 1.88 19.63
C SER A 115 -8.53 2.45 18.58
N VAL A 116 -7.41 1.77 18.39
CA VAL A 116 -6.34 2.14 17.44
C VAL A 116 -6.15 1.02 16.42
N GLY A 117 -6.04 1.41 15.13
CA GLY A 117 -5.72 0.46 14.06
C GLY A 117 -4.29 -0.08 14.16
N ILE A 118 -4.14 -1.37 13.99
CA ILE A 118 -2.83 -2.03 13.88
C ILE A 118 -2.37 -1.93 12.42
N THR A 119 -1.10 -1.59 12.21
CA THR A 119 -0.48 -1.63 10.88
C THR A 119 -0.08 -3.05 10.54
N ILE A 120 -0.69 -3.61 9.51
CA ILE A 120 -0.32 -4.90 8.94
C ILE A 120 0.74 -4.65 7.86
N HIS A 121 1.89 -5.28 7.99
CA HIS A 121 2.92 -5.29 6.94
C HIS A 121 3.22 -6.71 6.43
N ALA A 122 2.48 -7.69 6.92
CA ALA A 122 2.51 -9.06 6.43
C ALA A 122 2.04 -9.13 4.97
N LYS A 123 2.55 -10.09 4.22
CA LYS A 123 2.11 -10.48 2.90
C LYS A 123 2.04 -12.00 2.88
N VAL A 124 0.93 -12.50 3.43
CA VAL A 124 0.71 -13.92 3.69
C VAL A 124 -0.60 -14.37 3.08
N MET A 125 -0.62 -15.57 2.53
CA MET A 125 -1.85 -16.26 2.13
C MET A 125 -1.74 -17.73 2.54
N VAL A 126 -2.80 -18.24 3.17
CA VAL A 126 -2.96 -19.66 3.49
C VAL A 126 -4.22 -20.18 2.82
N VAL A 127 -4.09 -21.29 2.07
CA VAL A 127 -5.19 -21.96 1.39
C VAL A 127 -5.32 -23.39 1.92
N ASP A 128 -6.47 -23.71 2.49
CA ASP A 128 -6.90 -25.08 2.91
C ASP A 128 -5.90 -25.82 3.80
N ASP A 129 -5.13 -25.15 4.63
CA ASP A 129 -4.00 -25.71 5.38
C ASP A 129 -2.98 -26.46 4.49
N ARG A 130 -3.07 -26.30 3.17
CA ARG A 130 -2.29 -27.01 2.17
C ARG A 130 -1.21 -26.14 1.53
N LEU A 131 -1.52 -24.88 1.29
CA LEU A 131 -0.59 -23.94 0.66
C LEU A 131 -0.38 -22.73 1.56
N LEU A 132 0.89 -22.41 1.81
CA LEU A 132 1.34 -21.18 2.44
C LEU A 132 2.16 -20.37 1.41
N ARG A 133 1.73 -19.16 1.15
CA ARG A 133 2.49 -18.16 0.42
C ARG A 133 2.91 -17.04 1.37
N ILE A 134 4.20 -16.68 1.34
CA ILE A 134 4.77 -15.58 2.10
C ILE A 134 5.82 -14.85 1.24
N GLY A 135 5.86 -13.53 1.27
CA GLY A 135 6.86 -12.80 0.48
C GLY A 135 6.75 -11.29 0.57
N SER A 136 7.28 -10.61 -0.44
CA SER A 136 7.32 -9.15 -0.50
C SER A 136 6.10 -8.52 -1.18
N ALA A 137 5.38 -9.27 -2.05
CA ALA A 137 4.31 -8.74 -2.87
C ALA A 137 3.04 -8.43 -2.08
N ASN A 138 2.61 -7.17 -2.11
CA ASN A 138 1.33 -6.72 -1.60
C ASN A 138 0.17 -7.12 -2.54
N LEU A 139 -1.07 -7.07 -2.02
CA LEU A 139 -2.27 -7.24 -2.83
C LEU A 139 -2.62 -5.93 -3.56
N ASN A 140 -1.72 -5.46 -4.44
CA ASN A 140 -1.92 -4.28 -5.28
C ASN A 140 -1.40 -4.54 -6.70
N ASN A 141 -1.78 -3.69 -7.66
CA ASN A 141 -1.46 -3.91 -9.08
C ASN A 141 0.04 -3.80 -9.35
N ARG A 142 0.75 -2.90 -8.65
CA ARG A 142 2.20 -2.74 -8.81
C ARG A 142 2.96 -4.01 -8.45
N SER A 143 2.63 -4.65 -7.34
CA SER A 143 3.27 -5.91 -6.93
C SER A 143 2.98 -7.06 -7.90
N MET A 144 1.87 -7.00 -8.66
CA MET A 144 1.53 -8.00 -9.66
C MET A 144 2.34 -7.87 -10.95
N GLY A 145 2.86 -6.67 -11.31
CA GLY A 145 3.50 -6.50 -12.61
C GLY A 145 4.54 -5.40 -12.76
N LEU A 146 4.68 -4.48 -11.80
CA LEU A 146 5.61 -3.33 -11.91
C LEU A 146 6.76 -3.37 -10.90
N ASP A 147 6.45 -3.58 -9.63
CA ASP A 147 7.46 -3.63 -8.58
C ASP A 147 8.25 -4.95 -8.67
N THR A 148 9.51 -4.94 -8.24
CA THR A 148 10.30 -6.17 -8.16
C THR A 148 9.93 -6.90 -6.87
N GLU A 149 9.40 -8.11 -7.01
CA GLU A 149 8.90 -8.90 -5.89
C GLU A 149 9.49 -10.32 -5.89
N CYS A 150 9.53 -10.90 -4.69
CA CYS A 150 9.94 -12.30 -4.49
C CYS A 150 9.08 -12.94 -3.40
N ASP A 151 8.37 -13.99 -3.79
CA ASP A 151 7.48 -14.74 -2.93
C ASP A 151 7.90 -16.21 -2.86
N LEU A 152 7.67 -16.81 -1.70
CA LEU A 152 7.85 -18.22 -1.45
C LEU A 152 6.49 -18.91 -1.36
N ALA A 153 6.37 -20.06 -1.97
CA ALA A 153 5.21 -20.95 -1.85
C ALA A 153 5.62 -22.29 -1.29
N LEU A 154 4.94 -22.72 -0.25
CA LEU A 154 5.09 -24.02 0.40
C LEU A 154 3.80 -24.79 0.21
N GLU A 155 3.85 -25.93 -0.47
CA GLU A 155 2.68 -26.77 -0.68
C GLU A 155 2.87 -28.13 0.00
N ALA A 156 1.88 -28.50 0.80
CA ALA A 156 1.88 -29.79 1.48
C ALA A 156 1.60 -30.94 0.47
N PRO A 157 2.46 -31.94 0.40
CA PRO A 157 2.26 -33.09 -0.51
C PRO A 157 0.94 -33.82 -0.23
N HIS A 158 0.31 -34.31 -1.28
CA HIS A 158 -0.89 -35.13 -1.15
C HIS A 158 -0.56 -36.55 -0.62
N GLY A 159 -1.38 -37.04 0.33
CA GLY A 159 -1.45 -38.45 0.69
C GLY A 159 -0.29 -39.07 1.46
N ARG A 160 0.71 -38.30 1.90
CA ARG A 160 1.89 -38.78 2.62
C ARG A 160 1.92 -38.32 4.07
N VAL A 161 2.70 -39.01 4.93
CA VAL A 161 2.92 -38.60 6.30
C VAL A 161 3.54 -37.22 6.39
N GLU A 162 4.55 -36.94 5.55
CA GLU A 162 5.18 -35.62 5.43
C GLU A 162 4.17 -34.53 5.03
N GLY A 163 3.17 -34.86 4.23
CA GLY A 163 2.08 -33.96 3.86
C GLY A 163 1.20 -33.61 5.06
N ARG A 164 1.01 -34.51 6.02
CA ARG A 164 0.26 -34.24 7.24
C ARG A 164 1.03 -33.25 8.15
N GLU A 165 2.31 -33.47 8.36
CA GLU A 165 3.15 -32.57 9.16
C GLU A 165 3.22 -31.18 8.53
N ALA A 166 3.39 -31.11 7.20
CA ALA A 166 3.38 -29.85 6.46
C ALA A 166 2.05 -29.11 6.61
N ARG A 167 0.92 -29.81 6.52
CA ARG A 167 -0.41 -29.20 6.74
C ARG A 167 -0.57 -28.69 8.16
N LEU A 168 -0.11 -29.42 9.17
CA LEU A 168 -0.15 -28.95 10.56
C LEU A 168 0.70 -27.72 10.78
N ALA A 169 1.88 -27.65 10.16
CA ALA A 169 2.74 -26.46 10.22
C ALA A 169 2.11 -25.24 9.53
N ILE A 170 1.53 -25.42 8.33
CA ILE A 170 0.83 -24.36 7.61
C ILE A 170 -0.40 -23.88 8.39
N ALA A 171 -1.20 -24.79 8.94
CA ALA A 171 -2.33 -24.48 9.80
C ALA A 171 -1.87 -23.70 11.04
N GLY A 172 -0.75 -24.11 11.67
CA GLY A 172 -0.17 -23.42 12.81
C GLY A 172 0.14 -21.95 12.50
N VAL A 173 0.75 -21.65 11.34
CA VAL A 173 1.01 -20.26 10.93
C VAL A 173 -0.28 -19.46 10.87
N ARG A 174 -1.34 -19.97 10.24
CA ARG A 174 -2.64 -19.30 10.18
C ARG A 174 -3.24 -19.09 11.56
N ASP A 175 -3.23 -20.13 12.39
CA ASP A 175 -3.83 -20.10 13.73
C ASP A 175 -3.09 -19.11 14.64
N ASP A 176 -1.74 -19.05 14.57
CA ASP A 176 -0.91 -18.08 15.28
C ASP A 176 -1.25 -16.64 14.87
N LEU A 177 -1.36 -16.35 13.56
CA LEU A 177 -1.69 -15.02 13.07
C LEU A 177 -3.09 -14.56 13.53
N ILE A 178 -4.10 -15.43 13.41
CA ILE A 178 -5.46 -15.14 13.87
C ILE A 178 -5.46 -14.94 15.41
N ALA A 179 -4.78 -15.80 16.14
CA ALA A 179 -4.68 -15.73 17.59
C ALA A 179 -4.05 -14.42 18.06
N GLU A 180 -2.97 -13.98 17.37
CA GLU A 180 -2.32 -12.70 17.65
C GLU A 180 -3.29 -11.53 17.48
N HIS A 181 -4.04 -11.51 16.38
CA HIS A 181 -5.02 -10.44 16.12
C HIS A 181 -6.20 -10.43 17.09
N LEU A 182 -6.57 -11.58 17.63
CA LEU A 182 -7.69 -11.72 18.56
C LEU A 182 -7.26 -11.69 20.05
N GLY A 183 -5.95 -11.69 20.32
CA GLY A 183 -5.42 -11.74 21.69
C GLY A 183 -5.80 -13.03 22.44
N VAL A 184 -5.83 -14.15 21.73
CA VAL A 184 -6.14 -15.47 22.28
C VAL A 184 -4.98 -16.45 22.07
N ALA A 185 -5.00 -17.61 22.72
CA ALA A 185 -4.02 -18.66 22.46
C ALA A 185 -4.29 -19.35 21.10
N PRO A 186 -3.25 -19.74 20.33
CA PRO A 186 -3.41 -20.42 19.03
C PRO A 186 -4.26 -21.70 19.11
N GLU A 187 -4.16 -22.43 20.21
CA GLU A 187 -4.93 -23.66 20.48
C GLU A 187 -6.44 -23.39 20.52
N SER A 188 -6.84 -22.16 20.94
CA SER A 188 -8.25 -21.75 20.94
C SER A 188 -8.77 -21.59 19.49
N VAL A 189 -7.95 -21.06 18.59
CA VAL A 189 -8.29 -20.94 17.17
C VAL A 189 -8.41 -22.32 16.54
N THR A 190 -7.42 -23.18 16.78
CA THR A 190 -7.44 -24.57 16.28
C THR A 190 -8.67 -25.35 16.79
N ALA A 191 -9.00 -25.25 18.09
CA ALA A 191 -10.14 -25.92 18.68
C ALA A 191 -11.46 -25.43 18.10
N GLU A 192 -11.63 -24.12 17.99
CA GLU A 192 -12.85 -23.52 17.45
C GLU A 192 -13.04 -23.84 15.97
N LEU A 193 -11.96 -23.80 15.17
CA LEU A 193 -12.03 -24.16 13.75
C LEU A 193 -12.41 -25.63 13.56
N ARG A 194 -11.88 -26.54 14.38
CA ARG A 194 -12.29 -27.95 14.37
C ARG A 194 -13.76 -28.12 14.74
N ARG A 195 -14.24 -27.35 15.71
CA ARG A 195 -15.64 -27.40 16.19
C ARG A 195 -16.61 -26.84 15.14
N SER A 196 -16.30 -25.68 14.56
CA SER A 196 -17.21 -24.96 13.65
C SER A 196 -17.10 -25.43 12.20
N GLY A 197 -15.93 -25.95 11.79
CA GLY A 197 -15.61 -26.25 10.39
C GLY A 197 -15.53 -25.03 9.48
N SER A 198 -15.56 -23.80 10.03
CA SER A 198 -15.65 -22.53 9.30
C SER A 198 -14.66 -21.53 9.87
N LEU A 199 -13.84 -20.97 9.01
CA LEU A 199 -12.86 -19.94 9.38
C LEU A 199 -13.57 -18.65 9.83
N ILE A 200 -14.62 -18.24 9.13
CA ILE A 200 -15.42 -17.08 9.46
C ILE A 200 -16.05 -17.23 10.84
N ARG A 201 -16.71 -18.36 11.10
CA ARG A 201 -17.34 -18.62 12.42
C ARG A 201 -16.29 -18.68 13.53
N THR A 202 -15.10 -19.17 13.24
CA THR A 202 -13.99 -19.19 14.20
C THR A 202 -13.59 -17.78 14.61
N VAL A 203 -13.35 -16.89 13.65
CA VAL A 203 -13.00 -15.49 13.94
C VAL A 203 -14.14 -14.81 14.71
N GLU A 204 -15.38 -14.95 14.26
CA GLU A 204 -16.54 -14.30 14.92
C GLU A 204 -16.77 -14.81 16.35
N ALA A 205 -16.55 -16.11 16.61
CA ALA A 205 -16.74 -16.69 17.95
C ALA A 205 -15.64 -16.25 18.94
N LEU A 206 -14.42 -16.03 18.46
CA LEU A 206 -13.28 -15.68 19.30
C LEU A 206 -13.07 -14.17 19.42
N ARG A 207 -13.67 -13.39 18.53
CA ARG A 207 -13.61 -11.95 18.55
C ARG A 207 -14.30 -11.37 19.79
N ARG A 208 -13.60 -10.50 20.51
CA ARG A 208 -14.10 -9.89 21.75
C ARG A 208 -13.95 -8.36 21.68
N PRO A 209 -14.87 -7.59 22.25
CA PRO A 209 -14.67 -6.17 22.48
C PRO A 209 -13.57 -5.98 23.52
N GLY A 210 -12.71 -5.02 23.29
CA GLY A 210 -11.59 -4.70 24.16
C GLY A 210 -10.31 -5.47 23.83
N GLY A 211 -9.15 -4.83 23.99
CA GLY A 211 -7.86 -5.41 23.66
C GLY A 211 -7.63 -5.51 22.15
N ARG A 212 -6.98 -6.60 21.71
CA ARG A 212 -6.78 -6.90 20.28
C ARG A 212 -8.05 -7.51 19.70
N THR A 213 -8.46 -7.04 18.52
CA THR A 213 -9.65 -7.51 17.83
C THR A 213 -9.56 -7.32 16.31
N LEU A 214 -10.42 -8.00 15.58
CA LEU A 214 -10.62 -7.89 14.16
C LEU A 214 -12.01 -7.27 13.90
N ASP A 215 -12.05 -5.99 13.52
CA ASP A 215 -13.31 -5.32 13.19
C ASP A 215 -13.66 -5.51 11.73
N LEU A 216 -14.93 -5.78 11.44
CA LEU A 216 -15.40 -5.79 10.05
C LEU A 216 -15.20 -4.40 9.44
N LEU A 217 -14.66 -4.38 8.23
CA LEU A 217 -14.61 -3.14 7.47
C LEU A 217 -16.04 -2.70 7.14
N GLU A 218 -16.45 -1.55 7.62
CA GLU A 218 -17.71 -0.94 7.23
C GLU A 218 -17.66 -0.39 5.81
N ASP A 219 -18.82 -0.30 5.15
CA ASP A 219 -18.93 0.31 3.83
C ASP A 219 -18.68 1.81 3.97
N ALA A 220 -17.50 2.25 3.61
CA ALA A 220 -17.15 3.66 3.53
C ALA A 220 -17.23 4.12 2.07
N ASP A 221 -17.94 5.21 1.82
CA ASP A 221 -17.83 5.92 0.55
C ASP A 221 -16.45 6.61 0.52
N PRO A 222 -15.54 6.23 -0.37
CA PRO A 222 -14.22 6.85 -0.47
C PRO A 222 -14.26 8.31 -0.91
N GLY A 223 -15.43 8.81 -1.30
CA GLY A 223 -15.60 10.12 -1.91
C GLY A 223 -15.16 10.17 -3.38
N LEU A 224 -15.68 11.13 -4.12
CA LEU A 224 -15.48 11.27 -5.57
C LEU A 224 -14.00 11.39 -5.98
N LEU A 225 -13.20 12.11 -5.19
CA LEU A 225 -11.78 12.33 -5.49
C LEU A 225 -10.98 11.04 -5.34
N ALA A 226 -11.16 10.33 -4.24
CA ALA A 226 -10.45 9.07 -3.97
C ALA A 226 -10.84 7.98 -4.98
N ALA A 227 -12.11 7.91 -5.36
CA ALA A 227 -12.59 7.00 -6.40
C ALA A 227 -11.97 7.33 -7.77
N ALA A 228 -11.96 8.60 -8.18
CA ALA A 228 -11.38 9.02 -9.46
C ALA A 228 -9.87 8.77 -9.52
N VAL A 229 -9.14 9.02 -8.44
CA VAL A 229 -7.69 8.77 -8.36
C VAL A 229 -7.39 7.28 -8.36
N ALA A 230 -8.16 6.47 -7.65
CA ALA A 230 -8.03 5.00 -7.65
C ALA A 230 -8.30 4.41 -9.05
N ASP A 231 -9.31 4.91 -9.76
CA ASP A 231 -9.65 4.47 -11.12
C ASP A 231 -8.56 4.86 -12.16
N SER A 232 -7.78 5.89 -11.90
CA SER A 232 -6.75 6.38 -12.85
C SER A 232 -5.58 5.39 -13.04
N LYS A 233 -5.40 4.44 -12.11
CA LYS A 233 -4.22 3.54 -12.07
C LYS A 233 -2.87 4.27 -12.14
N LEU A 234 -2.85 5.55 -11.80
CA LEU A 234 -1.65 6.38 -11.86
C LEU A 234 -0.65 6.03 -10.75
N PHE A 235 -1.19 5.75 -9.55
CA PHE A 235 -0.38 5.46 -8.37
C PHE A 235 -0.15 3.96 -8.13
N ASP A 236 -1.00 3.12 -8.72
CA ASP A 236 -0.90 1.66 -8.64
C ASP A 236 -1.00 1.03 -10.06
N PRO A 237 -0.07 1.36 -10.98
CA PRO A 237 -0.05 0.80 -12.33
C PRO A 237 0.52 -0.63 -12.34
N GLU A 238 0.01 -1.48 -13.20
CA GLU A 238 0.52 -2.83 -13.42
C GLU A 238 1.79 -2.87 -14.29
N ARG A 239 2.05 -1.79 -15.03
CA ARG A 239 3.17 -1.69 -15.99
C ARG A 239 3.75 -0.29 -15.97
N PRO A 240 5.02 -0.12 -16.38
CA PRO A 240 5.59 1.20 -16.56
C PRO A 240 4.69 2.08 -17.43
N VAL A 241 4.41 3.29 -16.95
CA VAL A 241 3.53 4.24 -17.62
C VAL A 241 4.36 5.21 -18.44
N GLY A 242 4.14 5.27 -19.76
CA GLY A 242 4.76 6.28 -20.62
C GLY A 242 4.22 7.68 -20.34
N ALA A 243 5.03 8.71 -20.59
CA ALA A 243 4.62 10.11 -20.37
C ALA A 243 3.32 10.47 -21.13
N ALA A 244 3.10 9.91 -22.33
CA ALA A 244 1.88 10.09 -23.09
C ALA A 244 0.63 9.49 -22.42
N ASP A 245 0.80 8.37 -21.70
CA ASP A 245 -0.31 7.69 -21.04
C ASP A 245 -0.76 8.40 -19.76
N ILE A 246 0.12 9.16 -19.13
CA ILE A 246 -0.18 9.93 -17.91
C ILE A 246 -1.30 10.92 -18.18
N VAL A 247 -1.26 11.63 -19.30
CA VAL A 247 -2.26 12.64 -19.66
C VAL A 247 -3.66 12.02 -19.77
N TRP A 248 -3.77 10.85 -20.41
CA TRP A 248 -5.06 10.16 -20.59
C TRP A 248 -5.58 9.48 -19.32
N ARG A 249 -4.69 9.12 -18.37
CA ARG A 249 -5.07 8.51 -17.08
C ARG A 249 -5.51 9.53 -16.04
N VAL A 250 -5.03 10.78 -16.14
CA VAL A 250 -5.45 11.88 -15.24
C VAL A 250 -6.85 12.40 -15.58
N LEU A 251 -7.30 12.18 -16.83
CA LEU A 251 -8.65 12.58 -17.24
C LEU A 251 -9.65 11.51 -16.82
N PRO A 252 -10.54 11.78 -15.84
CA PRO A 252 -11.49 10.79 -15.33
C PRO A 252 -12.45 10.33 -16.44
N SER A 253 -12.50 9.03 -16.70
CA SER A 253 -13.37 8.43 -17.71
C SER A 253 -14.87 8.51 -17.38
N ARG A 254 -15.22 8.92 -16.15
CA ARG A 254 -16.59 8.98 -15.64
C ARG A 254 -17.13 10.37 -15.34
N ILE A 255 -16.47 11.44 -15.78
CA ILE A 255 -17.07 12.77 -15.64
C ILE A 255 -18.24 12.89 -16.63
N PRO A 256 -19.47 13.18 -16.18
CA PRO A 256 -20.58 13.45 -17.08
C PRO A 256 -20.17 14.55 -18.08
N ARG A 257 -20.51 14.40 -19.35
CA ARG A 257 -20.12 15.32 -20.44
C ARG A 257 -20.25 16.81 -20.10
N ARG A 258 -21.23 17.16 -19.27
CA ARG A 258 -21.45 18.54 -18.77
C ARG A 258 -20.33 19.09 -17.89
N HIS A 259 -19.52 18.23 -17.23
CA HIS A 259 -18.42 18.65 -16.36
C HIS A 259 -17.05 18.58 -17.04
N HIS A 260 -16.96 18.03 -18.25
CA HIS A 260 -15.71 18.05 -19.03
C HIS A 260 -15.25 19.48 -19.31
N TRP A 261 -16.18 20.39 -19.62
CA TRP A 261 -15.88 21.80 -19.83
C TRP A 261 -15.38 22.49 -18.54
N LEU A 262 -15.89 22.07 -17.39
CA LEU A 262 -15.44 22.59 -16.08
C LEU A 262 -14.03 22.08 -15.75
N ALA A 263 -13.77 20.78 -15.96
CA ALA A 263 -12.44 20.20 -15.80
C ALA A 263 -11.43 20.82 -16.78
N LEU A 264 -11.80 20.98 -18.05
CA LEU A 264 -10.97 21.66 -19.04
C LEU A 264 -10.71 23.13 -18.64
N GLY A 265 -11.74 23.83 -18.15
CA GLY A 265 -11.59 25.19 -17.64
C GLY A 265 -10.62 25.30 -16.47
N ILE A 266 -10.68 24.37 -15.51
CA ILE A 266 -9.73 24.30 -14.39
C ILE A 266 -8.32 24.00 -14.89
N ILE A 267 -8.15 23.04 -15.79
CA ILE A 267 -6.85 22.71 -16.39
C ILE A 267 -6.26 23.91 -17.11
N LEU A 268 -7.07 24.59 -17.95
CA LEU A 268 -6.64 25.79 -18.66
C LEU A 268 -6.33 26.94 -17.70
N ALA A 269 -7.09 27.11 -16.62
CA ALA A 269 -6.82 28.12 -15.60
C ALA A 269 -5.51 27.81 -14.84
N VAL A 270 -5.24 26.54 -14.50
CA VAL A 270 -3.98 26.13 -13.87
C VAL A 270 -2.80 26.32 -14.83
N VAL A 271 -2.92 25.82 -16.06
CA VAL A 271 -1.87 26.00 -17.09
C VAL A 271 -1.65 27.48 -17.41
N GLY A 272 -2.71 28.25 -17.57
CA GLY A 272 -2.63 29.69 -17.78
C GLY A 272 -2.05 30.44 -16.59
N GLY A 273 -2.39 30.03 -15.36
CA GLY A 273 -1.83 30.57 -14.12
C GLY A 273 -0.32 30.26 -14.00
N VAL A 274 0.09 29.03 -14.26
CA VAL A 274 1.50 28.61 -14.28
C VAL A 274 2.25 29.36 -15.38
N TRP A 275 1.66 29.46 -16.59
CA TRP A 275 2.23 30.20 -17.69
C TRP A 275 2.35 31.68 -17.39
N GLY A 276 1.32 32.28 -16.77
CA GLY A 276 1.33 33.69 -16.35
C GLY A 276 2.41 33.94 -15.27
N LEU A 277 2.48 33.11 -14.24
CA LEU A 277 3.55 33.15 -13.24
C LEU A 277 4.93 33.02 -13.88
N TRP A 278 5.10 32.11 -14.85
CA TRP A 278 6.36 31.91 -15.54
C TRP A 278 6.79 33.13 -16.35
N ASN A 279 5.87 33.78 -17.05
CA ASN A 279 6.19 34.90 -17.95
C ASN A 279 6.17 36.27 -17.29
N HIS A 280 5.45 36.45 -16.17
CA HIS A 280 5.27 37.75 -15.53
C HIS A 280 5.99 37.88 -14.18
N THR A 281 6.75 36.82 -13.76
CA THR A 281 7.57 36.88 -12.55
C THR A 281 9.04 36.58 -12.89
N PRO A 282 9.99 36.96 -12.01
CA PRO A 282 11.42 36.64 -12.19
C PRO A 282 11.73 35.12 -12.14
N LEU A 283 10.74 34.27 -11.93
CA LEU A 283 10.91 32.80 -11.86
C LEU A 283 11.57 32.25 -13.14
N ARG A 284 11.27 32.84 -14.31
CA ARG A 284 11.88 32.43 -15.56
C ARG A 284 13.40 32.69 -15.58
N ASP A 285 13.83 33.81 -15.01
CA ASP A 285 15.24 34.20 -15.01
C ASP A 285 16.03 33.37 -13.97
N TRP A 286 15.36 32.88 -12.93
CA TRP A 286 15.95 31.99 -11.91
C TRP A 286 15.95 30.53 -12.32
N ALA A 287 15.09 30.12 -13.24
CA ALA A 287 14.96 28.72 -13.68
C ALA A 287 15.76 28.42 -14.96
N THR A 288 16.66 29.29 -15.36
CA THR A 288 17.62 29.01 -16.46
C THR A 288 18.71 28.06 -15.94
N LEU A 289 19.22 27.19 -16.84
CA LEU A 289 20.29 26.27 -16.48
C LEU A 289 21.51 27.04 -15.92
N ASP A 290 21.84 28.18 -16.51
CA ASP A 290 22.95 29.06 -16.09
C ASP A 290 22.73 29.64 -14.69
N ALA A 291 21.51 30.06 -14.37
CA ALA A 291 21.18 30.56 -13.03
C ALA A 291 21.26 29.47 -11.98
N VAL A 292 20.80 28.27 -12.31
CA VAL A 292 20.88 27.08 -11.44
C VAL A 292 22.34 26.68 -11.25
N LEU A 293 23.10 26.59 -12.32
CA LEU A 293 24.55 26.27 -12.22
C LEU A 293 25.30 27.36 -11.45
N GLY A 294 25.03 28.64 -11.73
CA GLY A 294 25.63 29.75 -10.99
C GLY A 294 25.22 29.81 -9.51
N ALA A 295 24.02 29.32 -9.15
CA ALA A 295 23.61 29.15 -7.76
C ALA A 295 24.40 28.00 -7.08
N PHE A 296 24.62 26.89 -7.78
CA PHE A 296 25.43 25.77 -7.27
C PHE A 296 26.91 26.17 -7.11
N GLU A 297 27.50 26.92 -8.05
CA GLU A 297 28.86 27.45 -7.91
C GLU A 297 28.99 28.38 -6.70
N ARG A 298 28.07 29.32 -6.53
CA ARG A 298 28.04 30.22 -5.36
C ARG A 298 27.90 29.46 -4.05
N LEU A 299 27.06 28.41 -4.02
CA LEU A 299 26.93 27.55 -2.84
C LEU A 299 28.22 26.78 -2.54
N ARG A 300 28.91 26.32 -3.57
CA ARG A 300 30.17 25.57 -3.46
C ARG A 300 31.31 26.45 -2.96
N GLU A 301 31.40 27.70 -3.42
CA GLU A 301 32.44 28.66 -3.06
C GLU A 301 32.15 29.36 -1.72
N SER A 302 30.90 29.35 -1.26
CA SER A 302 30.51 29.96 0.00
C SER A 302 30.88 29.10 1.20
N ALA A 303 31.59 29.69 2.17
CA ALA A 303 31.83 29.04 3.46
C ALA A 303 30.53 28.64 4.19
N PHE A 304 29.42 29.28 3.88
CA PHE A 304 28.09 29.02 4.43
C PHE A 304 27.22 28.15 3.51
N GLY A 305 27.75 27.65 2.38
CA GLY A 305 27.01 26.81 1.45
C GLY A 305 26.34 25.60 2.09
N PRO A 306 27.05 24.81 2.91
CA PRO A 306 26.45 23.69 3.63
C PRO A 306 25.31 24.14 4.57
N LEU A 307 25.41 25.28 5.21
CA LEU A 307 24.37 25.80 6.10
C LEU A 307 23.10 26.18 5.32
N TRP A 308 23.23 26.83 4.16
CA TRP A 308 22.09 27.15 3.30
C TRP A 308 21.39 25.88 2.79
N LEU A 309 22.13 24.86 2.47
CA LEU A 309 21.53 23.57 2.08
C LEU A 309 20.79 22.93 3.26
N ILE A 310 21.35 22.93 4.46
CA ILE A 310 20.65 22.43 5.66
C ILE A 310 19.33 23.18 5.90
N LEU A 311 19.34 24.52 5.76
CA LEU A 311 18.11 25.31 5.86
C LEU A 311 17.10 24.94 4.77
N LEU A 312 17.56 24.65 3.56
CA LEU A 312 16.72 24.18 2.46
C LEU A 312 16.07 22.83 2.76
N TYR A 313 16.79 21.90 3.42
CA TYR A 313 16.20 20.64 3.90
C TYR A 313 15.09 20.88 4.92
N VAL A 314 15.31 21.80 5.87
CA VAL A 314 14.29 22.14 6.86
C VAL A 314 13.06 22.74 6.16
N ALA A 315 13.24 23.73 5.30
CA ALA A 315 12.15 24.34 4.55
C ALA A 315 11.42 23.30 3.66
N GLY A 316 12.18 22.47 2.94
CA GLY A 316 11.66 21.39 2.11
C GLY A 316 10.81 20.38 2.90
N GLY A 317 11.21 20.07 4.13
CA GLY A 317 10.45 19.21 5.03
C GLY A 317 9.05 19.75 5.34
N PHE A 318 8.93 21.06 5.57
CA PHE A 318 7.63 21.71 5.83
C PHE A 318 6.71 21.75 4.60
N VAL A 319 7.26 21.76 3.37
CA VAL A 319 6.49 21.74 2.12
C VAL A 319 6.37 20.33 1.54
N LEU A 320 6.81 19.28 2.26
CA LEU A 320 6.83 17.88 1.82
C LEU A 320 7.62 17.66 0.52
N PHE A 321 8.66 18.45 0.30
CA PHE A 321 9.51 18.30 -0.89
C PHE A 321 10.26 16.96 -0.85
N PRO A 322 10.38 16.24 -1.98
CA PRO A 322 11.03 14.92 -2.01
C PRO A 322 12.50 14.99 -1.56
N VAL A 323 12.79 14.44 -0.39
CA VAL A 323 14.13 14.48 0.24
C VAL A 323 15.23 13.89 -0.64
N LEU A 324 14.90 12.87 -1.46
CA LEU A 324 15.84 12.25 -2.39
C LEU A 324 16.36 13.23 -3.44
N LEU A 325 15.53 14.16 -3.90
CA LEU A 325 15.95 15.21 -4.84
C LEU A 325 16.91 16.20 -4.16
N LEU A 326 16.68 16.54 -2.90
CA LEU A 326 17.59 17.39 -2.12
C LEU A 326 18.93 16.69 -1.89
N ILE A 327 18.94 15.38 -1.59
CA ILE A 327 20.16 14.59 -1.45
C ILE A 327 20.94 14.57 -2.76
N ALA A 328 20.28 14.30 -3.89
CA ALA A 328 20.92 14.32 -5.20
C ALA A 328 21.51 15.69 -5.54
N ALA A 329 20.73 16.77 -5.35
CA ALA A 329 21.19 18.14 -5.58
C ALA A 329 22.38 18.51 -4.67
N THR A 330 22.37 18.10 -3.40
CA THR A 330 23.47 18.35 -2.46
C THR A 330 24.74 17.59 -2.86
N ALA A 331 24.60 16.34 -3.33
CA ALA A 331 25.72 15.55 -3.82
C ALA A 331 26.34 16.14 -5.10
N ILE A 332 25.53 16.69 -5.99
CA ILE A 332 25.98 17.36 -7.21
C ILE A 332 26.69 18.68 -6.85
N ALA A 333 26.12 19.48 -5.94
CA ALA A 333 26.66 20.78 -5.56
C ALA A 333 27.99 20.70 -4.82
N LEU A 334 28.10 19.82 -3.83
CA LEU A 334 29.23 19.77 -2.90
C LEU A 334 30.16 18.58 -3.13
N GLY A 335 29.82 17.68 -4.04
CA GLY A 335 30.54 16.42 -4.24
C GLY A 335 30.35 15.43 -3.09
N PRO A 336 30.92 14.20 -3.19
CA PRO A 336 30.62 13.13 -2.24
C PRO A 336 31.14 13.40 -0.82
N TRP A 337 32.29 14.03 -0.66
CA TRP A 337 32.95 14.24 0.64
C TRP A 337 32.30 15.29 1.52
N MET A 338 31.80 16.38 0.92
CA MET A 338 31.09 17.42 1.64
C MET A 338 29.56 17.26 1.51
N GLY A 339 29.11 16.70 0.41
CA GLY A 339 27.69 16.49 0.16
C GLY A 339 27.04 15.48 1.12
N PHE A 340 27.71 14.36 1.39
CA PHE A 340 27.18 13.34 2.31
C PHE A 340 26.94 13.87 3.73
N PRO A 341 27.93 14.46 4.44
CA PRO A 341 27.71 14.98 5.79
C PRO A 341 26.70 16.15 5.81
N THR A 342 26.69 16.98 4.77
CA THR A 342 25.72 18.09 4.65
C THR A 342 24.29 17.57 4.46
N ALA A 343 24.10 16.57 3.58
CA ALA A 343 22.80 15.95 3.38
C ALA A 343 22.30 15.24 4.65
N LEU A 344 23.19 14.51 5.33
CA LEU A 344 22.88 13.85 6.61
C LEU A 344 22.44 14.88 7.66
N ALA A 345 23.21 15.95 7.84
CA ALA A 345 22.89 17.02 8.77
C ALA A 345 21.56 17.70 8.41
N GLY A 346 21.31 17.93 7.12
CA GLY A 346 20.06 18.50 6.60
C GLY A 346 18.83 17.65 6.89
N VAL A 347 18.92 16.34 6.62
CA VAL A 347 17.83 15.39 6.90
C VAL A 347 17.54 15.33 8.41
N LEU A 348 18.58 15.24 9.24
CA LEU A 348 18.43 15.20 10.69
C LEU A 348 17.84 16.52 11.25
N ALA A 349 18.32 17.68 10.75
CA ALA A 349 17.79 18.98 11.13
C ALA A 349 16.30 19.13 10.73
N SER A 350 15.94 18.71 9.52
CA SER A 350 14.55 18.72 9.05
C SER A 350 13.66 17.83 9.92
N ALA A 351 14.10 16.61 10.21
CA ALA A 351 13.35 15.70 11.08
C ALA A 351 13.18 16.25 12.50
N ALA A 352 14.25 16.83 13.08
CA ALA A 352 14.20 17.46 14.39
C ALA A 352 13.25 18.67 14.41
N ALA A 353 13.31 19.54 13.39
CA ALA A 353 12.43 20.71 13.28
C ALA A 353 10.95 20.29 13.19
N LEU A 354 10.62 19.33 12.34
CA LEU A 354 9.27 18.79 12.21
C LEU A 354 8.78 18.13 13.51
N PHE A 355 9.65 17.38 14.17
CA PHE A 355 9.34 16.77 15.47
C PHE A 355 9.02 17.81 16.54
N TRP A 356 9.86 18.86 16.66
CA TRP A 356 9.65 19.92 17.64
C TRP A 356 8.40 20.75 17.34
N VAL A 357 8.15 21.09 16.08
CA VAL A 357 6.91 21.78 15.69
C VAL A 357 5.70 20.92 16.00
N GLY A 358 5.70 19.64 15.64
CA GLY A 358 4.63 18.73 16.02
C GLY A 358 4.42 18.60 17.53
N ARG A 359 5.50 18.64 18.32
CA ARG A 359 5.42 18.63 19.78
C ARG A 359 4.87 19.93 20.37
N LEU A 360 5.23 21.09 19.81
CA LEU A 360 4.84 22.42 20.28
C LEU A 360 3.41 22.79 19.86
N THR A 361 2.99 22.40 18.65
CA THR A 361 1.63 22.67 18.14
C THR A 361 0.57 21.79 18.81
N GLY A 362 1.00 20.81 19.60
CA GLY A 362 0.15 20.09 20.54
C GLY A 362 -0.43 18.81 19.99
N ARG A 363 -0.59 17.86 20.88
CA ARG A 363 -1.21 16.55 20.67
C ARG A 363 -2.69 16.62 20.24
N ARG A 364 -3.34 17.78 20.39
CA ARG A 364 -4.78 17.97 20.23
C ARG A 364 -5.31 17.86 18.78
N PRO A 365 -4.61 18.27 17.70
CA PRO A 365 -5.10 18.08 16.34
C PRO A 365 -5.00 16.63 15.86
N ILE A 366 -4.02 15.86 16.37
CA ILE A 366 -3.77 14.47 15.91
C ILE A 366 -4.72 13.47 16.59
N GLU A 367 -5.24 13.82 17.77
CA GLU A 367 -6.19 12.99 18.53
C GLU A 367 -7.63 13.09 18.01
N ARG A 368 -7.93 13.99 17.05
CA ARG A 368 -9.27 14.22 16.49
C ARG A 368 -9.48 13.59 15.08
N TYR A 369 -8.48 13.00 14.53
CA TYR A 369 -8.54 12.26 13.26
C TYR A 369 -7.89 10.89 13.45
#